data_a36a799ebd53be9723f9a7c7e062963d
#
_entry.id   a36a799ebd53be9723f9a7c7e062963d
#
_cell.length_a   1.000
_cell.length_b   1.000
_cell.length_c   1.000
_cell.angle_alpha   90.00
_cell.angle_beta   90.00
_cell.angle_gamma   90.00
#
_symmetry.space_group_name_H-M   'P 1'
#
loop_
_entity.id
_entity.type
_entity.pdbx_description
1 polymer ?
#
loop_
_entity_poly.entity_id
_entity_poly.type
_entity_poly.pdbx_seq_one_letter_code
_entity_poly.pdbx_strand_id
1 'polypeptide(L)'
;MILLSFIILFIFEKKTVMKKLILIIMIMPVLGTSYLNAQKLSKNSAFDILTKWEGKWKSNAVFEKSVWTNERVETRGKTETNLILSNNYLEIMVYNNDNTSKHIICYDQMSNQFNRWEFKSDGTNTFWTGKWNKTDKSMTWNYIDFSNYGISGKIIENFKSDDMIKTRVIMKDKSGKSLLKINLTQEKT
;
A
#
# COMPACT_ATOMS: atom_id res chain seq x y z
N MET A 1 34.98 -1.73 25.33
CA MET A 1 35.91 -0.94 26.17
C MET A 1 37.16 -0.47 25.43
N ILE A 2 37.52 -1.02 24.28
CA ILE A 2 38.74 -0.63 23.52
C ILE A 2 38.50 0.59 22.60
N LEU A 3 37.24 0.83 22.15
CA LEU A 3 36.91 1.95 21.25
C LEU A 3 36.93 3.34 21.97
N LEU A 4 36.69 3.36 23.26
CA LEU A 4 36.69 4.61 24.05
C LEU A 4 38.10 5.16 24.29
N SER A 5 39.10 4.28 24.34
CA SER A 5 40.51 4.68 24.58
C SER A 5 41.15 5.36 23.36
N PHE A 6 40.69 5.02 22.12
CA PHE A 6 41.18 5.65 20.90
C PHE A 6 40.64 7.07 20.69
N ILE A 7 39.44 7.34 21.16
CA ILE A 7 38.81 8.66 21.03
C ILE A 7 39.48 9.68 21.97
N ILE A 8 39.95 9.26 23.15
CA ILE A 8 40.58 10.13 24.14
C ILE A 8 42.00 10.52 23.71
N LEU A 9 42.73 9.65 23.00
CA LEU A 9 44.12 9.94 22.58
C LEU A 9 44.18 10.98 21.45
N PHE A 10 43.12 11.10 20.59
CA PHE A 10 43.08 12.09 19.50
C PHE A 10 42.68 13.50 19.94
N ILE A 11 42.24 13.67 21.19
CA ILE A 11 41.71 14.95 21.73
C ILE A 11 42.83 15.87 22.21
N PHE A 12 44.04 15.35 22.45
CA PHE A 12 45.09 16.13 23.13
C PHE A 12 46.05 16.90 22.23
N GLU A 13 46.05 16.71 20.88
CA GLU A 13 47.10 17.31 20.04
C GLU A 13 46.81 18.61 19.27
N LYS A 14 45.56 19.06 19.12
CA LYS A 14 45.29 20.34 18.43
C LYS A 14 44.03 21.07 18.94
N LYS A 15 44.21 22.02 19.81
CA LYS A 15 43.14 22.87 20.40
C LYS A 15 42.24 23.60 19.38
N THR A 16 42.62 23.77 18.15
CA THR A 16 41.83 24.50 17.11
C THR A 16 40.87 23.61 16.37
N VAL A 17 41.13 22.29 16.27
CA VAL A 17 40.27 21.31 15.57
C VAL A 17 39.14 20.86 16.51
N MET A 18 39.38 20.90 17.82
CA MET A 18 38.45 20.43 18.85
C MET A 18 37.13 21.21 18.91
N LYS A 19 37.12 22.53 18.66
CA LYS A 19 35.89 23.33 18.66
C LYS A 19 34.96 23.00 17.49
N LYS A 20 35.53 22.66 16.33
CA LYS A 20 34.74 22.25 15.17
C LYS A 20 34.21 20.82 15.28
N LEU A 21 34.99 19.91 15.90
CA LEU A 21 34.58 18.51 16.08
C LEU A 21 33.46 18.36 17.12
N ILE A 22 33.55 19.12 18.22
CA ILE A 22 32.49 19.13 19.26
C ILE A 22 31.17 19.68 18.68
N LEU A 23 31.22 20.69 17.80
CA LEU A 23 30.06 21.25 17.17
C LEU A 23 29.35 20.22 16.25
N ILE A 24 30.13 19.42 15.51
CA ILE A 24 29.59 18.37 14.65
C ILE A 24 28.97 17.23 15.46
N ILE A 25 29.55 16.86 16.59
CA ILE A 25 29.01 15.80 17.48
C ILE A 25 27.73 16.25 18.21
N MET A 26 27.58 17.54 18.52
CA MET A 26 26.35 18.07 19.10
C MET A 26 25.20 18.23 18.09
N ILE A 27 25.48 18.37 16.78
CA ILE A 27 24.45 18.55 15.77
C ILE A 27 23.91 17.18 15.27
N MET A 28 24.72 16.10 15.32
CA MET A 28 24.30 14.76 14.87
C MET A 28 23.10 14.16 15.63
N PRO A 29 22.93 14.29 16.95
CA PRO A 29 21.74 13.73 17.62
C PRO A 29 20.45 14.51 17.34
N VAL A 30 20.53 15.77 16.89
CA VAL A 30 19.33 16.58 16.59
C VAL A 30 18.76 16.23 15.19
N LEU A 31 19.60 15.76 14.26
CA LEU A 31 19.16 15.34 12.93
C LEU A 31 18.72 13.87 12.85
N GLY A 32 19.05 13.06 13.88
CA GLY A 32 18.80 11.60 13.87
C GLY A 32 17.49 11.12 14.48
N THR A 33 16.65 12.00 15.04
CA THR A 33 15.42 11.57 15.74
C THR A 33 14.12 11.96 15.05
N SER A 34 14.15 12.29 13.79
CA SER A 34 12.93 12.21 12.97
C SER A 34 12.63 10.73 12.64
N TYR A 35 12.50 9.89 13.68
CA TYR A 35 11.67 8.70 13.51
C TYR A 35 10.29 9.24 13.14
N LEU A 36 9.98 9.20 11.87
CA LEU A 36 8.63 9.23 11.38
C LEU A 36 7.93 8.03 12.03
N ASN A 37 7.50 8.21 13.29
CA ASN A 37 6.47 7.39 13.87
C ASN A 37 5.29 7.58 12.92
N ALA A 38 5.14 6.68 11.95
CA ALA A 38 3.96 6.62 11.11
C ALA A 38 2.79 6.57 12.10
N GLN A 39 2.15 7.71 12.31
CA GLN A 39 1.15 7.88 13.34
C GLN A 39 0.10 6.79 13.14
N LYS A 40 -0.04 5.92 14.13
CA LYS A 40 -1.00 4.84 14.11
C LYS A 40 -2.39 5.45 13.88
N LEU A 41 -3.09 4.98 12.86
CA LEU A 41 -4.44 5.46 12.60
C LEU A 41 -5.35 5.11 13.78
N SER A 42 -6.18 6.05 14.19
CA SER A 42 -7.27 5.75 15.10
C SER A 42 -8.31 4.86 14.39
N LYS A 43 -9.11 4.12 15.17
CA LYS A 43 -10.20 3.31 14.63
C LYS A 43 -11.17 4.15 13.79
N ASN A 44 -11.51 5.35 14.25
CA ASN A 44 -12.40 6.27 13.52
C ASN A 44 -11.76 6.74 12.20
N SER A 45 -10.48 7.09 12.22
CA SER A 45 -9.78 7.49 10.98
C SER A 45 -9.68 6.34 9.97
N ALA A 46 -9.52 5.10 10.43
CA ALA A 46 -9.52 3.93 9.56
C ALA A 46 -10.92 3.68 8.97
N PHE A 47 -11.96 3.84 9.77
CA PHE A 47 -13.34 3.77 9.32
C PHE A 47 -13.63 4.83 8.25
N ASP A 48 -13.27 6.10 8.46
CA ASP A 48 -13.43 7.19 7.48
C ASP A 48 -12.71 6.90 6.15
N ILE A 49 -11.64 6.12 6.18
CA ILE A 49 -10.95 5.67 4.97
C ILE A 49 -11.77 4.58 4.27
N LEU A 50 -12.30 3.59 5.01
CA LEU A 50 -13.10 2.50 4.44
C LEU A 50 -14.40 3.01 3.78
N THR A 51 -15.06 4.03 4.34
CA THR A 51 -16.27 4.62 3.77
C THR A 51 -16.07 5.22 2.38
N LYS A 52 -14.83 5.51 1.98
CA LYS A 52 -14.55 6.08 0.65
C LYS A 52 -14.87 5.14 -0.52
N TRP A 53 -14.90 3.83 -0.26
CA TRP A 53 -15.30 2.83 -1.26
C TRP A 53 -16.79 2.52 -1.23
N GLU A 54 -17.53 2.94 -0.18
CA GLU A 54 -18.93 2.57 0.01
C GLU A 54 -19.81 3.04 -1.16
N GLY A 55 -20.71 2.17 -1.60
CA GLY A 55 -21.69 2.44 -2.65
C GLY A 55 -21.58 1.52 -3.85
N LYS A 56 -22.19 1.96 -4.96
CA LYS A 56 -22.20 1.23 -6.23
C LYS A 56 -21.34 1.96 -7.25
N TRP A 57 -20.56 1.21 -8.01
CA TRP A 57 -19.60 1.74 -8.95
C TRP A 57 -19.67 1.02 -10.29
N LYS A 58 -19.56 1.76 -11.37
CA LYS A 58 -19.22 1.22 -12.68
C LYS A 58 -17.72 1.27 -12.88
N SER A 59 -17.18 0.25 -13.52
CA SER A 59 -15.74 0.16 -13.76
C SER A 59 -15.43 -0.07 -15.23
N ASN A 60 -14.35 0.55 -15.69
CA ASN A 60 -13.70 0.28 -16.97
C ASN A 60 -12.25 -0.07 -16.70
N ALA A 61 -11.85 -1.30 -17.07
CA ALA A 61 -10.51 -1.83 -16.86
C ALA A 61 -9.82 -2.07 -18.20
N VAL A 62 -8.59 -1.59 -18.30
CA VAL A 62 -7.69 -1.81 -19.42
C VAL A 62 -6.56 -2.72 -18.96
N PHE A 63 -6.55 -3.94 -19.47
CA PHE A 63 -5.48 -4.91 -19.31
C PHE A 63 -4.45 -4.65 -20.41
N GLU A 64 -3.23 -4.28 -20.00
CA GLU A 64 -2.14 -4.09 -20.95
C GLU A 64 -1.50 -5.41 -21.32
N LYS A 65 -0.95 -5.50 -22.54
CA LYS A 65 -0.17 -6.67 -22.97
C LYS A 65 0.94 -6.99 -21.96
N SER A 66 0.98 -8.24 -21.52
CA SER A 66 1.90 -8.74 -20.49
C SER A 66 2.07 -10.26 -20.62
N VAL A 67 2.74 -10.92 -19.69
CA VAL A 67 2.87 -12.39 -19.71
C VAL A 67 1.50 -13.08 -19.58
N TRP A 68 0.62 -12.57 -18.70
CA TRP A 68 -0.70 -13.16 -18.46
C TRP A 68 -1.80 -12.62 -19.37
N THR A 69 -1.51 -11.59 -20.16
CA THR A 69 -2.47 -10.96 -21.07
C THR A 69 -1.80 -10.80 -22.43
N ASN A 70 -2.10 -11.68 -23.36
CA ASN A 70 -1.45 -11.76 -24.67
C ASN A 70 -1.64 -10.51 -25.53
N GLU A 71 -2.74 -9.80 -25.33
CA GLU A 71 -3.10 -8.57 -26.03
C GLU A 71 -3.74 -7.56 -25.08
N ARG A 72 -3.89 -6.32 -25.53
CA ARG A 72 -4.60 -5.29 -24.76
C ARG A 72 -6.10 -5.57 -24.82
N VAL A 73 -6.73 -5.67 -23.66
CA VAL A 73 -8.17 -5.96 -23.50
C VAL A 73 -8.82 -4.89 -22.64
N GLU A 74 -10.01 -4.44 -23.06
CA GLU A 74 -10.86 -3.56 -22.24
C GLU A 74 -12.07 -4.34 -21.74
N THR A 75 -12.36 -4.20 -20.45
CA THR A 75 -13.51 -4.84 -19.81
C THR A 75 -14.30 -3.83 -19.02
N ARG A 76 -15.60 -4.05 -18.90
CA ARG A 76 -16.49 -3.27 -18.05
C ARG A 76 -17.03 -4.13 -16.93
N GLY A 77 -17.23 -3.54 -15.79
CA GLY A 77 -17.75 -4.24 -14.62
C GLY A 77 -18.58 -3.34 -13.72
N LYS A 78 -19.11 -3.95 -12.68
CA LYS A 78 -19.81 -3.26 -11.58
C LYS A 78 -19.21 -3.69 -10.27
N THR A 79 -19.23 -2.79 -9.31
CA THR A 79 -18.78 -3.07 -7.96
C THR A 79 -19.85 -2.58 -6.99
N GLU A 80 -20.19 -3.42 -6.02
CA GLU A 80 -21.05 -3.05 -4.91
C GLU A 80 -20.25 -3.19 -3.61
N THR A 81 -20.28 -2.14 -2.79
CA THR A 81 -19.43 -2.04 -1.61
C THR A 81 -20.27 -1.64 -0.41
N ASN A 82 -20.19 -2.45 0.65
CA ASN A 82 -20.95 -2.27 1.89
C ASN A 82 -20.06 -2.43 3.12
N LEU A 83 -20.32 -1.63 4.13
CA LEU A 83 -19.76 -1.85 5.47
C LEU A 83 -20.50 -2.98 6.17
N ILE A 84 -19.77 -3.92 6.75
CA ILE A 84 -20.30 -5.10 7.43
C ILE A 84 -19.71 -5.26 8.84
N LEU A 85 -20.30 -6.15 9.65
CA LEU A 85 -19.81 -6.51 11.00
C LEU A 85 -19.57 -5.26 11.88
N SER A 86 -20.63 -4.48 12.08
CA SER A 86 -20.58 -3.23 12.86
C SER A 86 -19.54 -2.24 12.32
N ASN A 87 -19.46 -2.15 11.00
CA ASN A 87 -18.59 -1.21 10.25
C ASN A 87 -17.08 -1.44 10.46
N ASN A 88 -16.68 -2.61 10.95
CA ASN A 88 -15.26 -2.93 11.10
C ASN A 88 -14.64 -3.51 9.82
N TYR A 89 -15.46 -3.94 8.86
CA TYR A 89 -15.04 -4.54 7.60
C TYR A 89 -15.78 -3.88 6.45
N LEU A 90 -15.11 -3.82 5.31
CA LEU A 90 -15.67 -3.44 4.04
C LEU A 90 -15.77 -4.70 3.17
N GLU A 91 -16.97 -5.01 2.72
CA GLU A 91 -17.21 -6.04 1.71
C GLU A 91 -17.34 -5.38 0.34
N ILE A 92 -16.62 -5.90 -0.64
CA ILE A 92 -16.68 -5.45 -2.03
C ILE A 92 -17.03 -6.65 -2.90
N MET A 93 -18.14 -6.55 -3.62
CA MET A 93 -18.52 -7.50 -4.66
C MET A 93 -18.19 -6.91 -6.02
N VAL A 94 -17.37 -7.60 -6.80
CA VAL A 94 -17.00 -7.20 -8.16
C VAL A 94 -17.63 -8.15 -9.15
N TYR A 95 -18.36 -7.60 -10.11
CA TYR A 95 -19.03 -8.34 -11.19
C TYR A 95 -18.42 -7.93 -12.52
N ASN A 96 -17.69 -8.83 -13.14
CA ASN A 96 -17.22 -8.74 -14.53
C ASN A 96 -17.97 -9.80 -15.36
N ASN A 97 -17.95 -9.68 -16.67
CA ASN A 97 -18.76 -10.51 -17.58
C ASN A 97 -18.79 -12.00 -17.20
N ASP A 98 -17.62 -12.61 -16.93
CA ASP A 98 -17.48 -14.05 -16.69
C ASP A 98 -16.94 -14.39 -15.30
N ASN A 99 -16.60 -13.39 -14.50
CA ASN A 99 -15.97 -13.60 -13.20
C ASN A 99 -16.57 -12.71 -12.13
N THR A 100 -16.81 -13.30 -10.98
CA THR A 100 -17.19 -12.56 -9.77
C THR A 100 -16.08 -12.71 -8.74
N SER A 101 -15.78 -11.62 -8.03
CA SER A 101 -14.91 -11.71 -6.88
C SER A 101 -15.51 -10.99 -5.68
N LYS A 102 -15.18 -11.50 -4.49
CA LYS A 102 -15.50 -10.89 -3.21
C LYS A 102 -14.20 -10.45 -2.55
N HIS A 103 -14.17 -9.20 -2.10
CA HIS A 103 -13.06 -8.71 -1.30
C HIS A 103 -13.57 -8.38 0.10
N ILE A 104 -12.75 -8.68 1.10
CA ILE A 104 -12.99 -8.27 2.50
C ILE A 104 -11.80 -7.44 2.93
N ILE A 105 -12.07 -6.22 3.38
CA ILE A 105 -11.04 -5.29 3.83
C ILE A 105 -11.30 -4.93 5.29
N CYS A 106 -10.24 -4.89 6.09
CA CYS A 106 -10.27 -4.35 7.45
C CYS A 106 -8.97 -3.59 7.77
N TYR A 107 -9.03 -2.79 8.83
CA TYR A 107 -7.83 -2.19 9.41
C TYR A 107 -7.37 -3.01 10.61
N ASP A 108 -6.11 -3.46 10.56
CA ASP A 108 -5.46 -4.11 11.68
C ASP A 108 -4.69 -3.08 12.52
N GLN A 109 -5.20 -2.82 13.73
CA GLN A 109 -4.57 -1.88 14.66
C GLN A 109 -3.20 -2.34 15.17
N MET A 110 -2.95 -3.64 15.23
CA MET A 110 -1.68 -4.18 15.74
C MET A 110 -0.55 -3.90 14.76
N SER A 111 -0.77 -4.22 13.50
CA SER A 111 0.21 -4.03 12.43
C SER A 111 0.17 -2.64 11.79
N ASN A 112 -0.81 -1.78 12.18
CA ASN A 112 -1.03 -0.44 11.62
C ASN A 112 -1.14 -0.44 10.09
N GLN A 113 -1.92 -1.37 9.56
CA GLN A 113 -2.13 -1.53 8.12
C GLN A 113 -3.54 -2.01 7.80
N PHE A 114 -3.97 -1.83 6.57
CA PHE A 114 -5.18 -2.45 6.05
C PHE A 114 -4.84 -3.84 5.51
N ASN A 115 -5.75 -4.79 5.70
CA ASN A 115 -5.68 -6.14 5.17
C ASN A 115 -6.82 -6.33 4.18
N ARG A 116 -6.54 -6.93 3.01
CA ARG A 116 -7.52 -7.22 1.97
C ARG A 116 -7.37 -8.66 1.51
N TRP A 117 -8.42 -9.42 1.70
CA TRP A 117 -8.61 -10.75 1.11
C TRP A 117 -9.46 -10.61 -0.14
N GLU A 118 -9.07 -11.30 -1.19
CA GLU A 118 -9.83 -11.39 -2.44
C GLU A 118 -10.09 -12.85 -2.75
N PHE A 119 -11.34 -13.21 -2.96
CA PHE A 119 -11.81 -14.54 -3.31
C PHE A 119 -12.47 -14.45 -4.68
N LYS A 120 -12.08 -15.30 -5.62
CA LYS A 120 -12.60 -15.32 -6.98
C LYS A 120 -13.47 -16.53 -7.24
N SER A 121 -14.40 -16.41 -8.19
CA SER A 121 -15.31 -17.48 -8.58
C SER A 121 -14.61 -18.71 -9.18
N ASP A 122 -13.36 -18.59 -9.63
CA ASP A 122 -12.52 -19.70 -10.08
C ASP A 122 -11.85 -20.49 -8.94
N GLY A 123 -12.16 -20.14 -7.69
CA GLY A 123 -11.58 -20.78 -6.48
C GLY A 123 -10.23 -20.22 -6.06
N THR A 124 -9.64 -19.31 -6.82
CA THR A 124 -8.38 -18.67 -6.43
C THR A 124 -8.61 -17.57 -5.39
N ASN A 125 -7.60 -17.28 -4.61
CA ASN A 125 -7.63 -16.20 -3.64
C ASN A 125 -6.29 -15.46 -3.59
N THR A 126 -6.33 -14.22 -3.12
CA THR A 126 -5.14 -13.39 -2.91
C THR A 126 -5.26 -12.62 -1.61
N PHE A 127 -4.10 -12.28 -1.04
CA PHE A 127 -4.03 -11.46 0.16
C PHE A 127 -3.09 -10.27 -0.07
N TRP A 128 -3.50 -9.12 0.42
CA TRP A 128 -2.79 -7.85 0.25
C TRP A 128 -2.72 -7.10 1.57
N THR A 129 -1.63 -6.41 1.80
CA THR A 129 -1.50 -5.46 2.90
C THR A 129 -1.46 -4.03 2.35
N GLY A 130 -2.17 -3.12 3.00
CA GLY A 130 -2.40 -1.77 2.49
C GLY A 130 -1.98 -0.67 3.44
N LYS A 131 -1.54 0.45 2.85
CA LYS A 131 -1.27 1.71 3.58
C LYS A 131 -1.93 2.88 2.89
N TRP A 132 -2.62 3.69 3.69
CA TRP A 132 -3.22 4.93 3.24
C TRP A 132 -2.22 6.08 3.25
N ASN A 133 -2.16 6.82 2.15
CA ASN A 133 -1.48 8.11 2.07
C ASN A 133 -2.51 9.24 2.08
N LYS A 134 -2.56 10.00 3.17
CA LYS A 134 -3.50 11.10 3.35
C LYS A 134 -3.25 12.25 2.39
N THR A 135 -1.99 12.55 2.09
CA THR A 135 -1.58 13.67 1.22
C THR A 135 -2.05 13.42 -0.22
N ASP A 136 -1.82 12.23 -0.73
CA ASP A 136 -2.15 11.86 -2.11
C ASP A 136 -3.57 11.32 -2.25
N LYS A 137 -4.30 11.17 -1.12
CA LYS A 137 -5.60 10.50 -1.06
C LYS A 137 -5.55 9.17 -1.80
N SER A 138 -4.57 8.33 -1.45
CA SER A 138 -4.35 7.06 -2.13
C SER A 138 -4.17 5.90 -1.17
N MET A 139 -4.65 4.72 -1.58
CA MET A 139 -4.36 3.45 -0.94
C MET A 139 -3.36 2.66 -1.78
N THR A 140 -2.28 2.23 -1.16
CA THR A 140 -1.30 1.34 -1.80
C THR A 140 -1.36 -0.02 -1.14
N TRP A 141 -1.63 -1.06 -1.94
CA TRP A 141 -1.65 -2.45 -1.53
C TRP A 141 -0.41 -3.16 -2.04
N ASN A 142 0.17 -4.03 -1.22
CA ASN A 142 1.26 -4.92 -1.58
C ASN A 142 0.78 -6.37 -1.48
N TYR A 143 1.02 -7.15 -2.52
CA TYR A 143 0.69 -8.57 -2.59
C TYR A 143 1.57 -9.36 -1.60
N ILE A 144 0.96 -10.33 -0.94
CA ILE A 144 1.67 -11.29 -0.09
C ILE A 144 1.69 -12.64 -0.79
N ASP A 145 2.87 -13.05 -1.21
CA ASP A 145 3.11 -14.33 -1.90
C ASP A 145 3.27 -15.48 -0.89
N PHE A 146 2.17 -16.04 -0.43
CA PHE A 146 2.18 -17.18 0.50
C PHE A 146 2.75 -18.45 -0.12
N SER A 147 2.68 -18.58 -1.44
CA SER A 147 3.15 -19.76 -2.16
C SER A 147 4.64 -19.72 -2.47
N ASN A 148 5.30 -18.60 -2.17
CA ASN A 148 6.72 -18.37 -2.41
C ASN A 148 7.16 -18.58 -3.88
N TYR A 149 6.28 -18.24 -4.83
CA TYR A 149 6.59 -18.31 -6.27
C TYR A 149 7.49 -17.17 -6.75
N GLY A 150 7.83 -16.24 -5.85
CA GLY A 150 8.62 -15.05 -6.17
C GLY A 150 7.82 -14.02 -6.96
N ILE A 151 6.50 -13.98 -6.77
CA ILE A 151 5.61 -13.00 -7.36
C ILE A 151 5.51 -11.79 -6.43
N SER A 152 5.70 -10.61 -6.97
CA SER A 152 5.42 -9.34 -6.30
C SER A 152 4.27 -8.62 -6.98
N GLY A 153 3.46 -7.90 -6.20
CA GLY A 153 2.31 -7.16 -6.73
C GLY A 153 2.09 -5.85 -5.99
N LYS A 154 1.60 -4.88 -6.72
CA LYS A 154 1.18 -3.59 -6.16
C LYS A 154 -0.12 -3.13 -6.80
N ILE A 155 -1.07 -2.68 -5.96
CA ILE A 155 -2.26 -1.95 -6.38
C ILE A 155 -2.14 -0.55 -5.81
N ILE A 156 -2.38 0.47 -6.63
CA ILE A 156 -2.44 1.87 -6.20
C ILE A 156 -3.81 2.40 -6.60
N GLU A 157 -4.62 2.75 -5.60
CA GLU A 157 -5.95 3.33 -5.77
C GLU A 157 -5.89 4.81 -5.41
N ASN A 158 -6.15 5.69 -6.37
CA ASN A 158 -6.15 7.14 -6.19
C ASN A 158 -7.59 7.64 -6.19
N PHE A 159 -8.04 8.23 -5.09
CA PHE A 159 -9.35 8.85 -4.94
C PHE A 159 -9.29 10.26 -5.54
N LYS A 160 -9.75 10.40 -6.79
CA LYS A 160 -9.73 11.67 -7.52
C LYS A 160 -10.83 12.61 -7.06
N SER A 161 -11.97 12.02 -6.68
CA SER A 161 -13.11 12.68 -6.03
C SER A 161 -13.86 11.63 -5.20
N ASP A 162 -14.94 12.01 -4.55
CA ASP A 162 -15.82 11.08 -3.83
C ASP A 162 -16.55 10.12 -4.78
N ASP A 163 -16.57 10.44 -6.10
CA ASP A 163 -17.27 9.67 -7.13
C ASP A 163 -16.31 9.04 -8.16
N MET A 164 -14.99 9.18 -8.00
CA MET A 164 -14.02 8.64 -8.95
C MET A 164 -12.78 8.08 -8.29
N ILE A 165 -12.48 6.80 -8.58
CA ILE A 165 -11.26 6.11 -8.18
C ILE A 165 -10.50 5.66 -9.43
N LYS A 166 -9.22 5.99 -9.51
CA LYS A 166 -8.30 5.46 -10.53
C LYS A 166 -7.34 4.47 -9.89
N THR A 167 -7.32 3.27 -10.40
CA THR A 167 -6.54 2.16 -9.87
C THR A 167 -5.53 1.69 -10.89
N ARG A 168 -4.32 1.41 -10.44
CA ARG A 168 -3.26 0.75 -11.20
C ARG A 168 -2.82 -0.52 -10.50
N VAL A 169 -2.86 -1.64 -11.22
CA VAL A 169 -2.36 -2.94 -10.73
C VAL A 169 -1.13 -3.33 -11.52
N ILE A 170 -0.10 -3.78 -10.84
CA ILE A 170 1.14 -4.30 -11.44
C ILE A 170 1.52 -5.57 -10.69
N MET A 171 1.70 -6.67 -11.44
CA MET A 171 2.31 -7.91 -10.93
C MET A 171 3.61 -8.18 -11.66
N LYS A 172 4.60 -8.69 -10.95
CA LYS A 172 5.93 -9.01 -11.49
C LYS A 172 6.40 -10.35 -10.96
N ASP A 173 7.22 -11.05 -11.74
CA ASP A 173 7.99 -12.20 -11.29
C ASP A 173 9.24 -11.78 -10.52
N LYS A 174 10.00 -12.77 -10.02
CA LYS A 174 11.27 -12.57 -9.30
C LYS A 174 12.36 -11.86 -10.10
N SER A 175 12.28 -11.87 -11.43
CA SER A 175 13.22 -11.15 -12.31
C SER A 175 12.82 -9.68 -12.53
N GLY A 176 11.64 -9.27 -12.05
CA GLY A 176 11.06 -7.96 -12.27
C GLY A 176 10.28 -7.83 -13.58
N LYS A 177 10.14 -8.92 -14.36
CA LYS A 177 9.33 -8.97 -15.58
C LYS A 177 7.86 -8.79 -15.24
N SER A 178 7.16 -7.96 -16.00
CA SER A 178 5.74 -7.70 -15.78
C SER A 178 4.87 -8.89 -16.18
N LEU A 179 4.19 -9.47 -15.20
CA LEU A 179 3.22 -10.55 -15.37
C LEU A 179 1.84 -10.00 -15.74
N LEU A 180 1.43 -8.90 -15.10
CA LEU A 180 0.13 -8.26 -15.29
C LEU A 180 0.24 -6.76 -15.12
N LYS A 181 -0.49 -5.99 -15.94
CA LYS A 181 -0.70 -4.56 -15.78
C LYS A 181 -2.16 -4.23 -16.08
N ILE A 182 -2.83 -3.56 -15.13
CA ILE A 182 -4.22 -3.11 -15.31
C ILE A 182 -4.30 -1.64 -14.92
N ASN A 183 -5.00 -0.86 -15.74
CA ASN A 183 -5.47 0.47 -15.39
C ASN A 183 -7.00 0.41 -15.30
N LEU A 184 -7.55 0.80 -14.17
CA LEU A 184 -8.97 0.73 -13.87
C LEU A 184 -9.46 2.13 -13.49
N THR A 185 -10.59 2.54 -14.03
CA THR A 185 -11.35 3.70 -13.58
C THR A 185 -12.70 3.22 -13.05
N GLN A 186 -13.06 3.70 -11.87
CA GLN A 186 -14.35 3.44 -11.25
C GLN A 186 -15.06 4.76 -11.04
N GLU A 187 -16.36 4.78 -11.39
CA GLU A 187 -17.25 5.93 -11.25
C GLU A 187 -18.48 5.52 -10.45
N LYS A 188 -18.82 6.32 -9.45
CA LYS A 188 -19.98 6.06 -8.58
C LYS A 188 -21.29 6.26 -9.34
N THR A 189 -22.28 5.43 -9.05
CA THR A 189 -23.59 5.44 -9.74
C THR A 189 -24.71 5.82 -8.80
#